data_19cfc6bbda68002fbbe4c9fc2293d6c2
#
_entry.id   19cfc6bbda68002fbbe4c9fc2293d6c2
#
_cell.length_a   1.000
_cell.length_b   1.000
_cell.length_c   1.000
_cell.angle_alpha   90.00
_cell.angle_beta   90.00
_cell.angle_gamma   90.00
#
_symmetry.space_group_name_H-M   'P 1'
#
loop_
_entity.id
_entity.type
_entity.pdbx_description
1 polymer ?
#
loop_
_entity_poly.entity_id
_entity_poly.type
_entity_poly.pdbx_seq_one_letter_code
_entity_poly.pdbx_strand_id
1 'polypeptide(L)' 'MIDKYMKLRIVLMNAYDGCIPVTVYMVQKYVGGIIFGKWVNIKGFQDKKKAVALMSLLQQ' A
#
# COMPACT_ATOMS: atom_id res chain seq x y z
N MET A 1 20.21 -4.96 -3.89
CA MET A 1 20.36 -3.94 -2.82
C MET A 1 19.05 -3.76 -2.08
N ILE A 2 19.12 -3.81 -0.77
CA ILE A 2 17.92 -3.60 0.04
C ILE A 2 17.73 -2.11 0.26
N ASP A 3 16.56 -1.63 -0.09
CA ASP A 3 16.22 -0.23 0.11
C ASP A 3 15.64 -0.04 1.51
N LYS A 4 16.50 0.33 2.44
CA LYS A 4 16.09 0.58 3.82
C LYS A 4 15.15 1.77 3.94
N TYR A 5 15.16 2.63 2.95
CA TYR A 5 14.43 3.89 3.01
C TYR A 5 13.20 3.90 2.12
N MET A 6 12.73 2.70 1.78
CA MET A 6 11.50 2.60 1.01
C MET A 6 10.36 3.27 1.76
N LYS A 7 9.72 4.22 1.13
CA LYS A 7 8.56 4.88 1.70
C LYS A 7 7.32 4.07 1.39
N LEU A 8 6.60 3.74 2.44
CA LEU A 8 5.37 2.97 2.33
C LEU A 8 4.25 3.71 3.01
N ARG A 9 3.04 3.50 2.55
CA ARG A 9 1.86 4.04 3.21
C ARG A 9 0.67 3.13 2.95
N ILE A 10 -0.35 3.29 3.78
CA ILE A 10 -1.63 2.61 3.61
C ILE A 10 -2.66 3.68 3.34
N VAL A 11 -3.41 3.53 2.25
CA VAL A 11 -4.50 4.43 1.93
C VAL A 11 -5.79 3.64 1.86
N LEU A 12 -6.88 4.28 2.25
CA LEU A 12 -8.20 3.68 2.17
C LEU A 12 -8.78 3.95 0.80
N MET A 13 -9.25 2.90 0.16
CA MET A 13 -9.88 3.00 -1.15
C MET A 13 -11.23 2.33 -1.12
N ASN A 14 -12.18 2.89 -1.86
CA ASN A 14 -13.47 2.28 -2.05
C ASN A 14 -13.41 1.35 -3.24
N ALA A 15 -13.95 0.16 -3.09
CA ALA A 15 -14.00 -0.84 -4.15
C ALA A 15 -15.33 -1.55 -4.08
N TYR A 16 -15.55 -2.47 -5.00
CA TYR A 16 -16.77 -3.26 -5.03
C TYR A 16 -16.41 -4.74 -5.11
N ASP A 17 -17.09 -5.52 -4.30
CA ASP A 17 -17.05 -6.98 -4.39
C ASP A 17 -18.39 -7.39 -4.99
N GLY A 18 -18.42 -7.56 -6.30
CA GLY A 18 -19.67 -7.67 -7.02
C GLY A 18 -20.41 -6.36 -6.96
N CYS A 19 -21.57 -6.33 -6.32
CA CYS A 19 -22.36 -5.12 -6.13
C CYS A 19 -22.24 -4.54 -4.72
N ILE A 20 -21.40 -5.13 -3.87
CA ILE A 20 -21.26 -4.73 -2.48
C ILE A 20 -20.09 -3.78 -2.33
N PRO A 21 -20.30 -2.56 -1.83
CA PRO A 21 -19.19 -1.64 -1.59
C PRO A 21 -18.35 -2.14 -0.42
N VAL A 22 -17.03 -2.10 -0.61
CA VAL A 22 -16.08 -2.52 0.41
C VAL A 22 -14.98 -1.49 0.53
N THR A 23 -14.35 -1.45 1.69
CA THR A 23 -13.17 -0.60 1.92
C THR A 23 -11.93 -1.47 1.83
N VAL A 24 -10.95 -0.99 1.05
CA VAL A 24 -9.70 -1.69 0.86
C VAL A 24 -8.57 -0.86 1.45
N TYR A 25 -7.74 -1.50 2.23
CA TYR A 25 -6.52 -0.89 2.76
C TYR A 25 -5.40 -1.20 1.78
N MET A 26 -5.04 -0.20 0.98
CA MET A 26 -4.06 -0.39 -0.08
C MET A 26 -2.68 0.00 0.41
N VAL A 27 -1.74 -0.94 0.34
CA VAL A 27 -0.35 -0.67 0.65
C VAL A 27 0.31 -0.13 -0.61
N GLN A 28 0.93 1.02 -0.49
CA GLN A 28 1.58 1.71 -1.59
C GLN A 28 3.03 1.99 -1.27
N LYS A 29 3.86 2.00 -2.30
CA LYS A 29 5.25 2.42 -2.18
C LYS A 29 5.48 3.65 -3.04
N TYR A 30 6.40 4.49 -2.60
CA TYR A 30 6.79 5.66 -3.37
C TYR A 30 7.91 5.27 -4.34
N VAL A 31 7.72 5.59 -5.61
CA VAL A 31 8.70 5.32 -6.66
C VAL A 31 9.05 6.63 -7.32
N GLY A 32 10.34 6.95 -7.37
CA GLY A 32 10.79 8.18 -8.02
C GLY A 32 11.84 8.90 -7.22
N GLY A 33 12.20 10.07 -7.71
CA GLY A 33 13.21 10.92 -7.09
C GLY A 33 12.60 12.04 -6.26
N ILE A 34 13.42 13.06 -6.03
CA ILE A 34 13.03 14.21 -5.20
C ILE A 34 11.97 15.05 -5.90
N ILE A 35 12.12 15.25 -7.20
CA ILE A 35 11.25 16.14 -7.96
C ILE A 35 10.07 15.40 -8.57
N PHE A 36 10.31 14.25 -9.14
CA PHE A 36 9.29 13.45 -9.77
C PHE A 36 9.17 12.11 -9.09
N GLY A 37 7.95 11.75 -8.77
CA GLY A 37 7.70 10.46 -8.15
C GLY A 37 6.21 10.20 -8.08
N LYS A 38 5.86 8.97 -7.77
CA LYS A 38 4.47 8.58 -7.65
C LYS A 38 4.33 7.43 -6.66
N TRP A 39 3.12 7.29 -6.13
CA TRP A 39 2.77 6.18 -5.28
C TRP A 39 2.24 5.05 -6.15
N VAL A 40 2.77 3.86 -5.92
CA VAL A 40 2.40 2.67 -6.69
C VAL A 40 1.74 1.68 -5.77
N ASN A 41 0.60 1.13 -6.21
CA ASN A 41 -0.12 0.13 -5.45
C ASN A 41 0.67 -1.18 -5.43
N ILE A 42 0.85 -1.73 -4.23
CA ILE A 42 1.49 -3.04 -4.08
C ILE A 42 0.40 -4.10 -3.93
N LYS A 43 -0.45 -3.96 -2.92
CA LYS A 43 -1.50 -4.93 -2.67
C LYS A 43 -2.54 -4.31 -1.76
N GLY A 44 -3.81 -4.66 -2.00
CA GLY A 44 -4.92 -4.21 -1.19
C GLY A 44 -5.47 -5.33 -0.33
N PHE A 45 -5.93 -4.96 0.85
CA PHE A 45 -6.56 -5.89 1.78
C PHE A 45 -7.83 -5.28 2.34
N GLN A 46 -8.81 -6.11 2.62
CA GLN A 46 -9.99 -5.65 3.35
C GLN A 46 -9.75 -5.61 4.85
N ASP A 47 -8.68 -6.23 5.31
CA ASP A 47 -8.32 -6.28 6.73
C ASP A 47 -7.08 -5.42 6.96
N LYS A 48 -7.25 -4.40 7.81
CA LYS A 48 -6.16 -3.48 8.13
C LYS A 48 -4.95 -4.21 8.70
N LYS A 49 -5.17 -5.23 9.52
CA LYS A 49 -4.07 -5.98 10.13
C LYS A 49 -3.18 -6.64 9.09
N LYS A 50 -3.78 -7.14 8.03
CA LYS A 50 -3.02 -7.77 6.95
C LYS A 50 -2.21 -6.74 6.19
N ALA A 51 -2.77 -5.55 5.96
CA ALA A 51 -2.05 -4.47 5.30
C ALA A 51 -0.85 -4.04 6.13
N VAL A 52 -1.04 -3.87 7.45
CA VAL A 52 0.06 -3.50 8.35
C VAL A 52 1.12 -4.59 8.38
N ALA A 53 0.70 -5.86 8.38
CA ALA A 53 1.65 -6.97 8.38
C ALA A 53 2.53 -6.96 7.14
N LEU A 54 1.93 -6.74 5.96
CA LEU A 54 2.71 -6.65 4.74
C LEU A 54 3.67 -5.47 4.78
N MET A 55 3.20 -4.33 5.25
CA MET A 55 4.03 -3.14 5.36
C MET A 55 5.24 -3.39 6.26
N SER A 56 5.04 -4.08 7.39
CA SER A 56 6.13 -4.44 8.29
C SER A 56 7.14 -5.36 7.62
N LEU A 57 6.67 -6.34 6.86
CA LEU A 57 7.56 -7.24 6.13
C LEU A 57 8.41 -6.49 5.13
N LEU A 58 7.82 -5.55 4.43
CA LEU A 58 8.55 -4.80 3.40
C LEU A 58 9.57 -3.83 3.99
N GLN A 59 9.42 -3.47 5.25
CA GLN A 59 10.32 -2.54 5.91
C GLN A 59 11.42 -3.22 6.71
N GLN A 60 11.46 -4.52 6.73
CA GLN A 60 12.53 -5.24 7.42
C GLN A 60 13.87 -5.15 6.71
#